data_c7bc93948646511fbc19745e6ba868ee
#
_entry.id   c7bc93948646511fbc19745e6ba868ee
#
_cell.length_a   1.000
_cell.length_b   1.000
_cell.length_c   1.000
_cell.angle_alpha   90.00
_cell.angle_beta   90.00
_cell.angle_gamma   90.00
#
_symmetry.space_group_name_H-M   'P 1'
#
loop_
_entity.id
_entity.type
_entity.pdbx_description
1 polymer ?
#
loop_
_entity_poly.entity_id
_entity_poly.type
_entity_poly.pdbx_seq_one_letter_code
_entity_poly.pdbx_strand_id
1 'polypeptide(L)'
;MGSAREYLGEFEHVVLLALARLSDGGYGAAIHAEILETSGRDVSIPSVYVTLKRLEKKGLVASTTRAVEEGGRARKVYTLLPDGRAALARARDLLDRLWSGLEVEGAS
;
A
#
# COMPACT_ATOMS: atom_id res chain seq x y z
N MET A 1 -7.42 15.21 -16.64
CA MET A 1 -7.92 14.85 -16.62
C MET A 1 -8.05 13.85 -15.74
N GLY A 2 -8.58 13.22 -15.31
CA GLY A 2 -8.66 12.15 -14.45
C GLY A 2 -7.99 12.30 -13.13
N SER A 3 -7.66 13.49 -12.80
CA SER A 3 -6.85 13.66 -11.62
C SER A 3 -7.54 13.17 -10.37
N ALA A 4 -8.84 13.27 -10.29
CA ALA A 4 -9.52 12.83 -9.08
C ALA A 4 -9.31 11.34 -8.82
N ARG A 5 -9.20 10.59 -9.91
CA ARG A 5 -9.04 9.17 -9.75
C ARG A 5 -7.67 8.78 -9.33
N GLU A 6 -6.74 9.70 -9.42
CA GLU A 6 -5.38 9.38 -9.11
C GLU A 6 -5.01 9.64 -7.69
N TYR A 7 -5.91 10.19 -6.91
CA TYR A 7 -5.62 10.37 -5.51
C TYR A 7 -5.87 9.07 -4.76
N LEU A 8 -4.97 8.78 -3.84
CA LEU A 8 -5.10 7.58 -3.04
C LEU A 8 -6.07 7.81 -1.90
N GLY A 9 -6.96 6.86 -1.68
CA GLY A 9 -7.72 6.88 -0.45
C GLY A 9 -6.80 6.59 0.71
N GLU A 10 -7.25 6.89 1.90
CA GLU A 10 -6.39 6.77 3.06
C GLU A 10 -5.91 5.33 3.26
N PHE A 11 -6.80 4.37 3.16
CA PHE A 11 -6.38 2.99 3.37
C PHE A 11 -5.58 2.45 2.19
N GLU A 12 -5.87 2.93 0.98
CA GLU A 12 -5.02 2.59 -0.16
C GLU A 12 -3.59 3.05 0.08
N HIS A 13 -3.45 4.24 0.63
CA HIS A 13 -2.14 4.80 0.92
C HIS A 13 -1.41 3.95 1.96
N VAL A 14 -2.12 3.53 3.00
CA VAL A 14 -1.53 2.69 4.05
C VAL A 14 -1.05 1.36 3.48
N VAL A 15 -1.89 0.71 2.68
CA VAL A 15 -1.54 -0.58 2.11
C VAL A 15 -0.35 -0.46 1.15
N LEU A 16 -0.36 0.59 0.34
CA LEU A 16 0.71 0.79 -0.62
C LEU A 16 2.04 1.07 0.08
N LEU A 17 2.02 1.86 1.16
CA LEU A 17 3.22 2.13 1.92
C LEU A 17 3.73 0.87 2.60
N ALA A 18 2.83 0.06 3.15
CA ALA A 18 3.25 -1.18 3.78
C ALA A 18 3.94 -2.09 2.76
N LEU A 19 3.38 -2.15 1.56
CA LEU A 19 4.01 -2.95 0.50
C LEU A 19 5.38 -2.39 0.14
N ALA A 20 5.49 -1.08 0.08
CA ALA A 20 6.77 -0.46 -0.25
C ALA A 20 7.86 -0.78 0.76
N ARG A 21 7.48 -1.05 2.00
CA ARG A 21 8.44 -1.42 3.03
C ARG A 21 8.95 -2.85 2.88
N LEU A 22 8.25 -3.66 2.09
CA LEU A 22 8.65 -5.04 1.86
C LEU A 22 9.43 -5.09 0.55
N SER A 23 10.75 -5.11 0.66
CA SER A 23 11.61 -4.85 -0.50
C SER A 23 11.43 -5.84 -1.65
N ASP A 24 11.05 -7.08 -1.35
CA ASP A 24 10.88 -8.07 -2.41
C ASP A 24 9.44 -8.36 -2.71
N GLY A 25 8.56 -7.44 -2.37
CA GLY A 25 7.14 -7.68 -2.51
C GLY A 25 6.64 -8.52 -1.35
N GLY A 26 5.39 -8.85 -1.36
CA GLY A 26 4.87 -9.58 -0.23
C GLY A 26 3.52 -10.19 -0.48
N TYR A 27 3.24 -11.21 0.32
CA TYR A 27 1.92 -11.79 0.40
C TYR A 27 1.01 -10.84 1.16
N GLY A 28 -0.29 -10.98 0.94
CA GLY A 28 -1.25 -10.16 1.67
C GLY A 28 -1.08 -10.23 3.17
N ALA A 29 -0.78 -11.43 3.68
CA ALA A 29 -0.58 -11.59 5.12
C ALA A 29 0.64 -10.82 5.62
N ALA A 30 1.70 -10.76 4.81
CA ALA A 30 2.88 -10.00 5.20
C ALA A 30 2.60 -8.50 5.19
N ILE A 31 1.81 -8.04 4.23
CA ILE A 31 1.43 -6.64 4.17
C ILE A 31 0.58 -6.29 5.39
N HIS A 32 -0.34 -7.18 5.74
CA HIS A 32 -1.19 -6.99 6.92
C HIS A 32 -0.32 -6.86 8.18
N ALA A 33 0.65 -7.77 8.33
CA ALA A 33 1.52 -7.75 9.49
C ALA A 33 2.34 -6.46 9.53
N GLU A 34 2.78 -6.00 8.37
CA GLU A 34 3.57 -4.76 8.32
C GLU A 34 2.75 -3.57 8.77
N ILE A 35 1.47 -3.52 8.39
CA ILE A 35 0.59 -2.44 8.82
C ILE A 35 0.47 -2.44 10.34
N LEU A 36 0.22 -3.62 10.90
CA LEU A 36 0.04 -3.73 12.35
C LEU A 36 1.31 -3.35 13.10
N GLU A 37 2.43 -3.89 12.66
CA GLU A 37 3.69 -3.66 13.36
C GLU A 37 4.15 -2.22 13.28
N THR A 38 3.95 -1.59 12.13
CA THR A 38 4.47 -0.25 11.93
C THR A 38 3.55 0.82 12.47
N SER A 39 2.24 0.64 12.31
CA SER A 39 1.30 1.70 12.67
C SER A 39 0.45 1.37 13.88
N GLY A 40 0.44 0.13 14.31
CA GLY A 40 -0.44 -0.28 15.40
C GLY A 40 -1.88 -0.45 14.99
N ARG A 41 -2.18 -0.24 13.71
CA ARG A 41 -3.55 -0.34 13.23
C ARG A 41 -3.93 -1.79 13.02
N ASP A 42 -4.99 -2.19 13.69
CA ASP A 42 -5.49 -3.55 13.57
C ASP A 42 -6.58 -3.57 12.52
N VAL A 43 -6.22 -3.92 11.30
CA VAL A 43 -7.17 -3.97 10.20
C VAL A 43 -7.43 -5.41 9.82
N SER A 44 -8.55 -5.64 9.15
CA SER A 44 -8.89 -7.01 8.80
C SER A 44 -8.11 -7.48 7.58
N ILE A 45 -7.80 -8.75 7.55
CA ILE A 45 -7.09 -9.31 6.40
C ILE A 45 -7.92 -9.16 5.12
N PRO A 46 -9.24 -9.44 5.13
CA PRO A 46 -10.01 -9.24 3.91
C PRO A 46 -9.96 -7.82 3.37
N SER A 47 -9.91 -6.81 4.25
CA SER A 47 -9.86 -5.43 3.75
C SER A 47 -8.54 -5.15 3.05
N VAL A 48 -7.46 -5.77 3.49
CA VAL A 48 -6.17 -5.63 2.83
C VAL A 48 -6.27 -6.21 1.41
N TYR A 49 -6.87 -7.40 1.28
CA TYR A 49 -6.97 -8.02 -0.04
C TYR A 49 -7.88 -7.24 -0.98
N VAL A 50 -8.99 -6.73 -0.47
CA VAL A 50 -9.88 -5.92 -1.30
C VAL A 50 -9.16 -4.69 -1.80
N THR A 51 -8.36 -4.08 -0.93
CA THR A 51 -7.62 -2.88 -1.30
C THR A 51 -6.53 -3.20 -2.31
N LEU A 52 -5.82 -4.31 -2.11
CA LEU A 52 -4.80 -4.72 -3.07
C LEU A 52 -5.37 -4.93 -4.45
N LYS A 53 -6.57 -5.54 -4.51
CA LYS A 53 -7.21 -5.74 -5.79
C LYS A 53 -7.54 -4.41 -6.46
N ARG A 54 -7.99 -3.44 -5.67
CA ARG A 54 -8.28 -2.13 -6.19
C ARG A 54 -7.02 -1.44 -6.70
N LEU A 55 -5.92 -1.56 -5.95
CA LEU A 55 -4.65 -0.97 -6.36
C LEU A 55 -4.13 -1.64 -7.63
N GLU A 56 -4.35 -2.93 -7.76
CA GLU A 56 -3.95 -3.64 -8.96
C GLU A 56 -4.72 -3.13 -10.18
N LYS A 57 -6.01 -2.90 -10.01
CA LYS A 57 -6.82 -2.35 -11.08
C LYS A 57 -6.36 -0.97 -11.50
N LYS A 58 -5.85 -0.20 -10.56
CA LYS A 58 -5.33 1.13 -10.86
C LYS A 58 -3.95 1.09 -11.47
N GLY A 59 -3.33 -0.08 -11.56
CA GLY A 59 -2.00 -0.18 -12.14
C GLY A 59 -0.88 0.23 -11.20
N LEU A 60 -1.15 0.25 -9.91
CA LEU A 60 -0.16 0.69 -8.93
C LEU A 60 0.61 -0.48 -8.34
N VAL A 61 0.04 -1.67 -8.36
CA VAL A 61 0.72 -2.89 -7.94
C VAL A 61 0.43 -3.98 -8.95
N ALA A 62 1.26 -4.99 -8.96
CA ALA A 62 1.03 -6.18 -9.77
C ALA A 62 1.08 -7.39 -8.85
N SER A 63 0.47 -8.47 -9.29
CA SER A 63 0.54 -9.70 -8.52
C SER A 63 1.00 -10.82 -9.42
N THR A 64 1.73 -11.75 -8.84
CA THR A 64 2.07 -12.99 -9.50
C THR A 64 1.75 -14.12 -8.55
N THR A 65 1.46 -15.26 -9.14
CA THR A 65 1.19 -16.43 -8.34
C THR A 65 2.49 -17.18 -8.15
N ARG A 66 2.78 -17.52 -6.90
CA ARG A 66 4.01 -18.24 -6.61
C ARG A 66 3.64 -19.52 -5.87
N ALA A 67 4.23 -20.61 -6.31
CA ALA A 67 4.00 -21.87 -5.65
C ALA A 67 4.69 -21.89 -4.30
N VAL A 68 3.98 -22.39 -3.31
CA VAL A 68 4.55 -22.59 -2.00
C VAL A 68 5.16 -23.97 -2.01
N GLU A 69 6.34 -24.10 -1.44
CA GLU A 69 6.98 -25.32 -1.50
C GLU A 69 6.27 -26.43 -0.91
N GLU A 70 6.64 -27.59 -1.26
CA GLU A 70 6.05 -28.77 -0.82
C GLU A 70 4.62 -28.89 -0.70
N GLY A 71 3.92 -29.03 -1.75
CA GLY A 71 2.52 -29.34 -1.75
C GLY A 71 1.64 -28.23 -1.23
N GLY A 72 2.20 -27.08 -1.00
CA GLY A 72 1.40 -25.96 -0.56
C GLY A 72 0.61 -25.38 -1.71
N ARG A 73 -0.42 -24.55 -1.40
CA ARG A 73 -1.15 -23.92 -2.42
C ARG A 73 -0.42 -22.76 -2.97
N ALA A 74 -0.72 -22.39 -4.19
CA ALA A 74 -0.16 -21.19 -4.80
C ALA A 74 -0.65 -19.96 -4.07
N ARG A 75 0.18 -18.96 -3.96
CA ARG A 75 -0.17 -17.73 -3.26
C ARG A 75 0.21 -16.55 -4.14
N LYS A 76 -0.53 -15.46 -3.99
CA LYS A 76 -0.24 -14.25 -4.74
C LYS A 76 0.80 -13.43 -4.02
N VAL A 77 1.79 -12.99 -4.76
CA VAL A 77 2.80 -12.06 -4.25
C VAL A 77 2.58 -10.75 -4.96
N TYR A 78 2.48 -9.67 -4.21
CA TYR A 78 2.24 -8.34 -4.74
C TYR A 78 3.52 -7.56 -4.80
N THR A 79 3.70 -6.78 -5.86
CA THR A 79 4.88 -5.93 -5.99
C THR A 79 4.44 -4.53 -6.37
N LEU A 80 5.19 -3.56 -5.91
CA LEU A 80 4.92 -2.16 -6.18
C LEU A 80 5.40 -1.82 -7.59
N LEU A 81 4.53 -1.27 -8.40
CA LEU A 81 4.90 -0.86 -9.74
C LEU A 81 5.41 0.57 -9.75
N PRO A 82 6.09 0.98 -10.83
CA PRO A 82 6.57 2.36 -10.90
C PRO A 82 5.47 3.40 -10.71
N ASP A 83 4.27 3.14 -11.24
CA ASP A 83 3.17 4.08 -11.04
C ASP A 83 2.74 4.11 -9.59
N GLY A 84 2.89 3.01 -8.87
CA GLY A 84 2.62 3.00 -7.44
C GLY A 84 3.61 3.85 -6.67
N ARG A 85 4.89 3.77 -7.04
CA ARG A 85 5.89 4.61 -6.43
C ARG A 85 5.60 6.07 -6.71
N ALA A 86 5.23 6.39 -7.94
CA ALA A 86 4.91 7.76 -8.30
C ALA A 86 3.71 8.27 -7.52
N ALA A 87 2.70 7.41 -7.32
CA ALA A 87 1.52 7.80 -6.56
C ALA A 87 1.89 8.10 -5.12
N LEU A 88 2.77 7.31 -4.53
CA LEU A 88 3.24 7.56 -3.16
C LEU A 88 3.98 8.88 -3.07
N ALA A 89 4.85 9.15 -4.05
CA ALA A 89 5.61 10.39 -4.05
C ALA A 89 4.68 11.59 -4.17
N ARG A 90 3.67 11.50 -5.02
CA ARG A 90 2.72 12.61 -5.18
C ARG A 90 1.92 12.84 -3.91
N ALA A 91 1.51 11.75 -3.25
CA ALA A 91 0.73 11.86 -2.02
C ALA A 91 1.56 12.52 -0.92
N ARG A 92 2.83 12.12 -0.83
CA ARG A 92 3.71 12.71 0.17
C ARG A 92 3.94 14.19 -0.11
N ASP A 93 4.19 14.51 -1.36
CA ASP A 93 4.45 15.88 -1.74
C ASP A 93 3.25 16.78 -1.46
N LEU A 94 2.06 16.29 -1.74
CA LEU A 94 0.85 17.04 -1.46
C LEU A 94 0.72 17.34 0.03
N LEU A 95 0.90 16.31 0.86
CA LEU A 95 0.79 16.51 2.29
C LEU A 95 1.88 17.41 2.83
N ASP A 96 3.11 17.26 2.31
CA ASP A 96 4.20 18.12 2.74
C ASP A 96 3.90 19.58 2.44
N ARG A 97 3.32 19.85 1.27
CA ARG A 97 2.98 21.21 0.93
C ARG A 97 1.89 21.78 1.80
N LEU A 98 0.93 20.95 2.15
CA LEU A 98 -0.15 21.39 3.03
C LEU A 98 0.33 21.60 4.46
N TRP A 99 1.28 20.78 4.90
CA TRP A 99 1.85 20.92 6.22
C TRP A 99 2.77 22.13 6.33
N SER A 100 3.33 22.56 5.21
CA SER A 100 4.33 23.62 5.21
C SER A 100 3.82 24.86 5.92
N GLY A 101 4.60 25.34 6.87
CA GLY A 101 4.24 26.55 7.62
C GLY A 101 3.23 26.33 8.72
N LEU A 102 2.76 25.09 8.87
CA LEU A 102 1.79 24.82 9.91
C LEU A 102 2.43 24.23 11.14
N GLU A 103 1.89 24.61 12.30
CA GLU A 103 2.28 23.98 13.51
C GLU A 103 1.02 23.50 14.11
N VAL A 104 0.85 22.22 14.26
CA VAL A 104 -0.35 21.62 14.80
C VAL A 104 0.00 21.05 16.15
N GLU A 105 -0.70 21.53 17.17
CA GLU A 105 -0.43 21.10 18.51
C GLU A 105 -0.68 19.63 18.66
N GLY A 106 0.22 18.89 19.26
CA GLY A 106 0.06 17.48 19.43
C GLY A 106 0.59 16.66 18.28
N ALA A 107 0.98 17.30 17.18
CA ALA A 107 1.56 16.57 16.05
C ALA A 107 3.03 16.33 16.33
N SER A 108 3.55 15.19 15.94
CA SER A 108 4.96 14.90 16.17
C SER A 108 5.59 14.18 15.03
#